data_66d55dde29f8228359ffca53789f869d
#
_entry.id   66d55dde29f8228359ffca53789f869d
#
_cell.length_a   1.000
_cell.length_b   1.000
_cell.length_c   1.000
_cell.angle_alpha   90.00
_cell.angle_beta   90.00
_cell.angle_gamma   90.00
#
_symmetry.space_group_name_H-M   'P 1'
#
loop_
_entity.id
_entity.type
_entity.pdbx_description
1 polymer ?
#
loop_
_entity_poly.entity_id
_entity_poly.type
_entity_poly.pdbx_seq_one_letter_code
_entity_poly.pdbx_strand_id
1 'polypeptide(L)'
;MKGTVFAVALNHRSQLDAWRDAFEQAPYKAPPKTAVWFIKPHNTVTEGGQPIPFPHGETVLSGATVALVVGKTARKVRVEEAADYIAGYALANEVSLPEESFYRPAIKAKCRDGFCPLGDVVSVDNV
;
A
#
# COMPACT_ATOMS: atom_id res chain seq x y z
N MET A 1 15.58 -1.60 -3.71
CA MET A 1 15.17 -1.82 -2.30
C MET A 1 15.11 -3.32 -2.02
N LYS A 2 15.61 -3.77 -0.88
CA LYS A 2 15.49 -5.18 -0.44
C LYS A 2 14.43 -5.22 0.64
N GLY A 3 13.42 -6.09 0.51
CA GLY A 3 12.38 -6.24 1.52
C GLY A 3 11.00 -6.47 0.92
N THR A 4 10.02 -6.60 1.79
CA THR A 4 8.60 -6.77 1.43
C THR A 4 7.87 -5.45 1.65
N VAL A 5 7.06 -5.04 0.69
CA VAL A 5 6.19 -3.87 0.81
C VAL A 5 4.85 -4.31 1.39
N PHE A 6 4.54 -3.80 2.58
CA PHE A 6 3.21 -3.91 3.19
C PHE A 6 2.46 -2.60 2.95
N ALA A 7 1.22 -2.68 2.57
CA ALA A 7 0.39 -1.52 2.33
C ALA A 7 -0.94 -1.63 3.08
N VAL A 8 -1.61 -0.50 3.27
CA VAL A 8 -2.89 -0.41 3.99
C VAL A 8 -3.98 0.02 3.02
N ALA A 9 -4.96 -0.86 2.82
CA ALA A 9 -6.18 -0.52 2.10
C ALA A 9 -7.15 0.26 3.00
N LEU A 10 -8.09 0.98 2.38
CA LEU A 10 -9.13 1.74 3.08
C LEU A 10 -8.56 2.77 4.07
N ASN A 11 -7.38 3.28 3.80
CA ASN A 11 -6.68 4.22 4.70
C ASN A 11 -7.09 5.68 4.46
N HIS A 12 -7.68 6.00 3.32
CA HIS A 12 -8.19 7.33 3.01
C HIS A 12 -9.68 7.43 3.36
N ARG A 13 -10.09 8.53 4.00
CA ARG A 13 -11.48 8.72 4.45
C ARG A 13 -12.49 8.62 3.33
N SER A 14 -12.21 9.22 2.17
CA SER A 14 -13.11 9.14 1.01
C SER A 14 -13.35 7.71 0.55
N GLN A 15 -12.36 6.84 0.68
CA GLN A 15 -12.46 5.42 0.35
C GLN A 15 -13.38 4.69 1.34
N LEU A 16 -13.22 4.96 2.64
CA LEU A 16 -14.12 4.43 3.66
C LEU A 16 -15.55 4.91 3.49
N ASP A 17 -15.73 6.19 3.17
CA ASP A 17 -17.06 6.76 2.94
C ASP A 17 -17.74 6.15 1.71
N ALA A 18 -17.01 5.93 0.62
CA ALA A 18 -17.53 5.30 -0.59
C ALA A 18 -17.97 3.84 -0.38
N TRP A 19 -17.38 3.15 0.60
CA TRP A 19 -17.68 1.74 0.92
C TRP A 19 -18.59 1.56 2.14
N ARG A 20 -19.05 2.63 2.76
CA ARG A 20 -19.85 2.60 4.00
C ARG A 20 -21.03 1.64 3.93
N ASP A 21 -21.86 1.77 2.90
CA ASP A 21 -23.08 0.96 2.75
C ASP A 21 -22.76 -0.51 2.45
N ALA A 22 -21.65 -0.76 1.73
CA ALA A 22 -21.21 -2.11 1.42
C ALA A 22 -20.77 -2.87 2.68
N PHE A 23 -20.18 -2.19 3.67
CA PHE A 23 -19.73 -2.82 4.91
C PHE A 23 -20.87 -3.33 5.80
N GLU A 24 -22.10 -2.84 5.60
CA GLU A 24 -23.28 -3.30 6.33
C GLU A 24 -23.92 -4.54 5.71
N GLN A 25 -23.44 -4.96 4.53
CA GLN A 25 -23.97 -6.08 3.75
C GLN A 25 -22.97 -7.25 3.71
N ALA A 26 -23.51 -8.47 3.43
CA ALA A 26 -22.64 -9.61 3.18
C ALA A 26 -21.73 -9.38 1.97
N PRO A 27 -20.48 -9.84 2.00
CA PRO A 27 -19.84 -10.70 2.99
C PRO A 27 -19.28 -9.97 4.22
N TYR A 28 -19.37 -8.64 4.27
CA TYR A 28 -18.93 -7.84 5.42
C TYR A 28 -19.95 -7.93 6.55
N LYS A 29 -19.51 -7.58 7.75
CA LYS A 29 -20.38 -7.51 8.94
C LYS A 29 -20.36 -6.13 9.59
N ALA A 30 -19.31 -5.38 9.34
CA ALA A 30 -19.07 -4.04 9.85
C ALA A 30 -17.86 -3.41 9.11
N PRO A 31 -17.70 -2.08 9.16
CA PRO A 31 -16.48 -1.44 8.68
C PRO A 31 -15.25 -1.89 9.47
N PRO A 32 -14.06 -1.87 8.86
CA PRO A 32 -12.83 -2.26 9.54
C PRO A 32 -12.52 -1.33 10.72
N LYS A 33 -12.09 -1.93 11.84
CA LYS A 33 -11.66 -1.20 13.06
C LYS A 33 -10.15 -1.11 13.19
N THR A 34 -9.42 -1.84 12.37
CA THR A 34 -7.96 -1.88 12.33
C THR A 34 -7.49 -1.74 10.89
N ALA A 35 -6.20 -1.48 10.70
CA ALA A 35 -5.59 -1.40 9.38
C ALA A 35 -5.85 -2.69 8.57
N VAL A 36 -6.25 -2.54 7.33
CA VAL A 36 -6.47 -3.65 6.38
C VAL A 36 -5.20 -3.81 5.56
N TRP A 37 -4.37 -4.79 5.93
CA TRP A 37 -3.07 -5.00 5.33
C TRP A 37 -3.13 -5.83 4.05
N PHE A 38 -2.30 -5.45 3.07
CA PHE A 38 -1.99 -6.28 1.91
C PHE A 38 -0.51 -6.15 1.55
N ILE A 39 -0.05 -7.00 0.66
CA ILE A 39 1.35 -7.06 0.25
C ILE A 39 1.46 -6.66 -1.22
N LYS A 40 2.44 -5.82 -1.52
CA LYS A 40 2.96 -5.61 -2.87
C LYS A 40 4.16 -6.54 -3.05
N PRO A 41 4.02 -7.66 -3.81
CA PRO A 41 5.12 -8.61 -4.01
C PRO A 41 6.29 -7.96 -4.74
N HIS A 42 7.44 -8.60 -4.70
CA HIS A 42 8.69 -8.06 -5.24
C HIS A 42 8.61 -7.67 -6.73
N ASN A 43 7.85 -8.43 -7.54
CA ASN A 43 7.64 -8.15 -8.95
C ASN A 43 6.92 -6.81 -9.22
N THR A 44 6.20 -6.27 -8.24
CA THR A 44 5.50 -4.98 -8.38
C THR A 44 6.43 -3.79 -8.19
N VAL A 45 7.53 -3.97 -7.47
CA VAL A 45 8.42 -2.86 -7.08
C VAL A 45 9.32 -2.47 -8.24
N THR A 46 9.30 -1.19 -8.61
CA THR A 46 10.21 -0.58 -9.57
C THR A 46 10.78 0.72 -9.01
N GLU A 47 11.85 1.21 -9.63
CA GLU A 47 12.38 2.54 -9.31
C GLU A 47 11.45 3.65 -9.82
N GLY A 48 11.41 4.76 -9.11
CA GLY A 48 10.69 5.95 -9.54
C GLY A 48 11.18 6.43 -10.91
N GLY A 49 10.24 6.92 -11.73
CA GLY A 49 10.54 7.37 -13.09
C GLY A 49 10.54 6.26 -14.16
N GLN A 50 10.48 4.99 -13.78
CA GLN A 50 10.32 3.90 -14.74
C GLN A 50 8.88 3.84 -15.27
N PRO A 51 8.67 3.44 -16.52
CA PRO A 51 7.34 3.25 -17.08
C PRO A 51 6.53 2.22 -16.28
N ILE A 52 5.26 2.54 -16.03
CA ILE A 52 4.31 1.61 -15.42
C ILE A 52 3.65 0.81 -16.56
N PRO A 53 3.69 -0.54 -16.52
CA PRO A 53 2.97 -1.34 -17.51
C PRO A 53 1.47 -1.00 -17.50
N PHE A 54 0.94 -0.68 -18.67
CA PHE A 54 -0.47 -0.35 -18.83
C PHE A 54 -1.19 -1.49 -19.57
N PRO A 55 -1.96 -2.33 -18.87
CA PRO A 55 -2.66 -3.44 -19.52
C PRO A 55 -3.70 -2.93 -20.52
N HIS A 56 -3.67 -3.51 -21.72
CA HIS A 56 -4.60 -3.11 -22.79
C HIS A 56 -6.06 -3.38 -22.38
N GLY A 57 -6.91 -2.37 -22.54
CA GLY A 57 -8.35 -2.49 -22.26
C GLY A 57 -8.74 -2.48 -20.80
N GLU A 58 -7.80 -2.24 -19.87
CA GLU A 58 -8.08 -2.14 -18.43
C GLU A 58 -7.92 -0.69 -17.93
N THR A 59 -8.67 -0.33 -16.90
CA THR A 59 -8.49 0.93 -16.19
C THR A 59 -7.40 0.77 -15.15
N VAL A 60 -6.41 1.66 -15.16
CA VAL A 60 -5.34 1.69 -14.15
C VAL A 60 -5.52 2.88 -13.24
N LEU A 61 -5.49 2.65 -11.94
CA LEU A 61 -5.59 3.66 -10.90
C LEU A 61 -4.20 3.95 -10.33
N SER A 62 -3.92 5.23 -10.12
CA SER A 62 -2.71 5.72 -9.47
C SER A 62 -3.03 6.11 -8.03
N GLY A 63 -2.22 5.67 -7.09
CA GLY A 63 -2.40 5.92 -5.66
C GLY A 63 -1.15 6.50 -5.02
N ALA A 64 -0.97 7.83 -5.10
CA ALA A 64 0.16 8.48 -4.45
C ALA A 64 0.08 8.33 -2.93
N THR A 65 1.14 7.82 -2.33
CA THR A 65 1.24 7.59 -0.89
C THR A 65 2.67 7.74 -0.38
N VAL A 66 2.82 7.75 0.94
CA VAL A 66 4.13 7.78 1.61
C VAL A 66 4.45 6.38 2.12
N ALA A 67 5.63 5.90 1.80
CA ALA A 67 6.21 4.69 2.35
C ALA A 67 7.10 5.01 3.56
N LEU A 68 6.93 4.27 4.66
CA LEU A 68 7.83 4.24 5.79
C LEU A 68 8.88 3.16 5.54
N VAL A 69 10.15 3.52 5.56
CA VAL A 69 11.25 2.58 5.32
C VAL A 69 11.80 2.09 6.65
N VAL A 70 11.61 0.80 6.92
CA VAL A 70 12.13 0.17 8.14
C VAL A 70 13.63 -0.09 7.97
N GLY A 71 14.45 0.45 8.89
CA GLY A 71 15.92 0.43 8.79
C GLY A 71 16.60 -0.70 9.56
N LYS A 72 15.90 -1.32 10.50
CA LYS A 72 16.45 -2.42 11.33
C LYS A 72 15.37 -3.46 11.62
N THR A 73 15.77 -4.67 11.97
CA THR A 73 14.83 -5.76 12.28
C THR A 73 13.86 -5.34 13.38
N ALA A 74 12.57 -5.34 13.04
CA ALA A 74 11.47 -4.97 13.95
C ALA A 74 10.66 -6.23 14.30
N ARG A 75 10.64 -6.59 15.58
CA ARG A 75 9.87 -7.73 16.10
C ARG A 75 9.33 -7.40 17.49
N LYS A 76 8.01 -7.47 17.67
CA LYS A 76 7.34 -7.17 18.94
C LYS A 76 7.75 -5.81 19.51
N VAL A 77 7.90 -4.81 18.62
CA VAL A 77 8.28 -3.45 18.98
C VAL A 77 7.11 -2.79 19.70
N ARG A 78 7.41 -2.09 20.80
CA ARG A 78 6.40 -1.29 21.50
C ARG A 78 6.12 -0.01 20.71
N VAL A 79 4.93 0.54 20.87
CA VAL A 79 4.48 1.73 20.13
C VAL A 79 5.42 2.91 20.36
N GLU A 80 5.90 3.08 21.60
CA GLU A 80 6.80 4.17 22.02
C GLU A 80 8.17 4.09 21.34
N GLU A 81 8.58 2.90 20.91
CA GLU A 81 9.88 2.63 20.28
C GLU A 81 9.79 2.55 18.75
N ALA A 82 8.59 2.57 18.19
CA ALA A 82 8.37 2.29 16.75
C ALA A 82 9.12 3.27 15.84
N ALA A 83 9.21 4.54 16.23
CA ALA A 83 9.90 5.57 15.47
C ALA A 83 11.40 5.26 15.28
N ASP A 84 12.06 4.63 16.26
CA ASP A 84 13.47 4.28 16.22
C ASP A 84 13.83 3.21 15.18
N TYR A 85 12.80 2.59 14.59
CA TYR A 85 12.96 1.56 13.56
C TYR A 85 12.79 2.12 12.14
N ILE A 86 12.39 3.38 12.00
CA ILE A 86 12.19 4.03 10.70
C ILE A 86 13.53 4.65 10.26
N ALA A 87 14.03 4.23 9.11
CA ALA A 87 15.25 4.80 8.52
C ALA A 87 14.94 6.03 7.65
N GLY A 88 13.72 6.13 7.13
CA GLY A 88 13.35 7.23 6.24
C GLY A 88 11.97 7.05 5.63
N TYR A 89 11.68 7.93 4.70
CA TYR A 89 10.44 8.00 3.97
C TYR A 89 10.72 7.98 2.47
N ALA A 90 9.79 7.43 1.70
CA ALA A 90 9.82 7.51 0.24
C ALA A 90 8.43 7.81 -0.29
N LEU A 91 8.36 8.39 -1.48
CA LEU A 91 7.10 8.44 -2.21
C LEU A 91 6.86 7.09 -2.87
N ALA A 92 5.63 6.63 -2.83
CA ALA A 92 5.21 5.42 -3.51
C ALA A 92 3.98 5.70 -4.36
N ASN A 93 3.88 5.03 -5.51
CA ASN A 93 2.64 4.98 -6.27
C ASN A 93 2.05 3.56 -6.11
N GLU A 94 1.00 3.45 -5.31
CA GLU A 94 0.25 2.22 -5.15
C GLU A 94 -0.70 2.05 -6.34
N VAL A 95 -0.15 1.54 -7.45
CA VAL A 95 -0.91 1.31 -8.68
C VAL A 95 -1.80 0.08 -8.53
N SER A 96 -3.03 0.19 -9.00
CA SER A 96 -3.98 -0.92 -9.00
C SER A 96 -4.96 -0.85 -10.18
N LEU A 97 -5.64 -1.95 -10.43
CA LEU A 97 -6.91 -1.92 -11.15
C LEU A 97 -8.04 -1.62 -10.15
N PRO A 98 -9.24 -1.22 -10.63
CA PRO A 98 -10.40 -1.07 -9.75
C PRO A 98 -10.66 -2.33 -8.92
N GLU A 99 -10.95 -2.16 -7.63
CA GLU A 99 -11.28 -3.25 -6.72
C GLU A 99 -12.78 -3.39 -6.59
N GLU A 100 -13.26 -4.61 -6.73
CA GLU A 100 -14.68 -4.95 -6.55
C GLU A 100 -15.01 -5.35 -5.11
N SER A 101 -13.99 -5.65 -4.30
CA SER A 101 -14.17 -6.11 -2.93
C SER A 101 -12.88 -5.99 -2.11
N PHE A 102 -13.02 -5.67 -0.82
CA PHE A 102 -11.95 -5.73 0.17
C PHE A 102 -12.04 -6.96 1.09
N TYR A 103 -12.97 -7.86 0.80
CA TYR A 103 -13.16 -9.08 1.60
C TYR A 103 -12.04 -10.10 1.42
N ARG A 104 -11.43 -10.13 0.23
CA ARG A 104 -10.29 -10.99 -0.09
C ARG A 104 -9.14 -10.15 -0.65
N PRO A 105 -7.88 -10.62 -0.53
CA PRO A 105 -6.74 -9.93 -1.14
C PRO A 105 -6.94 -9.72 -2.64
N ALA A 106 -6.78 -8.49 -3.10
CA ALA A 106 -6.95 -8.10 -4.50
C ALA A 106 -5.71 -8.39 -5.34
N ILE A 107 -5.27 -9.64 -5.41
CA ILE A 107 -4.02 -10.05 -6.06
C ILE A 107 -4.00 -9.65 -7.53
N LYS A 108 -5.08 -9.92 -8.27
CA LYS A 108 -5.18 -9.58 -9.70
C LYS A 108 -5.06 -8.07 -9.94
N ALA A 109 -5.65 -7.26 -9.06
CA ALA A 109 -5.67 -5.81 -9.21
C ALA A 109 -4.37 -5.15 -8.76
N LYS A 110 -3.69 -5.68 -7.75
CA LYS A 110 -2.58 -5.00 -7.05
C LYS A 110 -1.20 -5.61 -7.23
N CYS A 111 -1.11 -6.87 -7.67
CA CYS A 111 0.15 -7.61 -7.67
C CYS A 111 0.74 -7.79 -9.08
N ARG A 112 0.42 -6.91 -10.01
CA ARG A 112 1.01 -6.93 -11.35
C ARG A 112 2.40 -6.33 -11.35
N ASP A 113 3.21 -6.73 -12.32
CA ASP A 113 4.56 -6.23 -12.50
C ASP A 113 4.57 -4.70 -12.61
N GLY A 114 5.49 -4.06 -11.91
CA GLY A 114 5.65 -2.61 -11.95
C GLY A 114 4.55 -1.78 -11.27
N PHE A 115 3.61 -2.40 -10.54
CA PHE A 115 2.50 -1.69 -9.90
C PHE A 115 2.84 -1.07 -8.53
N CYS A 116 4.13 -0.90 -8.23
CA CYS A 116 4.58 -0.20 -7.04
C CYS A 116 5.91 0.56 -7.29
N PRO A 117 5.90 1.61 -8.12
CA PRO A 117 7.06 2.48 -8.23
C PRO A 117 7.36 3.16 -6.89
N LEU A 118 8.63 3.13 -6.50
CA LEU A 118 9.15 3.76 -5.29
C LEU A 118 10.17 4.82 -5.65
N GLY A 119 10.03 6.00 -5.08
CA GLY A 119 11.02 7.07 -5.14
C GLY A 119 12.22 6.81 -4.22
N ASP A 120 13.16 7.74 -4.26
CA ASP A 120 14.32 7.72 -3.39
C ASP A 120 13.91 7.84 -1.91
N VAL A 121 14.70 7.20 -1.06
CA VAL A 121 14.51 7.27 0.39
C VAL A 121 15.15 8.55 0.92
N VAL A 122 14.35 9.35 1.60
CA VAL A 122 14.81 10.51 2.38
C VAL A 122 14.98 10.06 3.83
N SER A 123 16.18 10.25 4.39
CA SER A 123 16.46 9.91 5.79
C SER A 123 15.56 10.70 6.75
N VAL A 124 15.23 10.09 7.89
CA VAL A 124 14.48 10.79 8.96
C VAL A 124 15.19 12.06 9.44
N ASP A 125 16.54 12.11 9.35
CA ASP A 125 17.32 13.26 9.76
C ASP A 125 17.19 14.46 8.79
N ASN A 126 16.57 14.26 7.63
CA ASN A 126 16.42 15.26 6.57
C ASN A 126 14.94 15.65 6.32
N VAL A 127 14.05 15.31 7.23
CA VAL A 127 12.60 15.61 7.12
C VAL A 127 12.20 16.70 8.11
#